data_2865e91a5dce5b09910296fd1f5e2845
#
_entry.id   2865e91a5dce5b09910296fd1f5e2845
#
_cell.length_a   1.000
_cell.length_b   1.000
_cell.length_c   1.000
_cell.angle_alpha   90.00
_cell.angle_beta   90.00
_cell.angle_gamma   90.00
#
_symmetry.space_group_name_H-M   'P 1'
#
loop_
_entity.id
_entity.type
_entity.pdbx_description
1 polymer ?
#
loop_
_entity_poly.entity_id
_entity_poly.type
_entity_poly.pdbx_seq_one_letter_code
_entity_poly.pdbx_strand_id
1 'polypeptide(L)'
;KSKRMGCNKQLLPWRGKTVLDAVCGALQGGWGGQVASTVSCKLPFVAVTGDDHEKLEPIVTSYGFEAFRNDHPELGQGVSIALGVHHLVNTAPIPLDGILCSVGDQPLLTSAVVHEVIRAFNENFHPKTIVVPHYGANYHSGNPVLFGSHWFDYLQQIQGDQGGKTIIHGDGKAHVVKLWISDDIGDDIDTPDDFERLKHRESEAL
;
A
#
# COMPACT_ATOMS: atom_id res chain seq x y z
N LYS A 1 6.06 5.56 14.45
CA LYS A 1 5.77 4.84 15.73
C LYS A 1 4.33 5.09 16.12
N SER A 2 3.53 4.05 16.20
CA SER A 2 2.18 4.16 16.72
C SER A 2 2.27 4.56 18.20
N LYS A 3 1.96 5.80 18.52
CA LYS A 3 2.00 6.31 19.91
C LYS A 3 1.07 5.54 20.84
N ARG A 4 0.01 4.90 20.30
CA ARG A 4 -1.00 4.15 21.04
C ARG A 4 -0.59 2.70 21.33
N MET A 5 0.23 2.09 20.45
CA MET A 5 0.66 0.69 20.56
C MET A 5 1.91 0.51 21.44
N GLY A 6 2.70 1.56 21.69
CA GLY A 6 3.98 1.46 22.39
C GLY A 6 5.08 0.66 21.69
N CYS A 7 4.75 0.00 20.56
CA CYS A 7 5.67 -0.79 19.73
C CYS A 7 5.41 -0.54 18.24
N ASN A 8 6.31 -1.05 17.40
CA ASN A 8 6.10 -1.00 15.94
C ASN A 8 5.10 -2.09 15.54
N LYS A 9 3.91 -1.68 15.09
CA LYS A 9 2.83 -2.57 14.69
C LYS A 9 3.18 -3.49 13.52
N GLN A 10 4.08 -3.06 12.64
CA GLN A 10 4.55 -3.83 11.49
C GLN A 10 5.37 -5.07 11.89
N LEU A 11 5.99 -5.03 13.08
CA LEU A 11 6.79 -6.14 13.64
C LEU A 11 5.98 -7.08 14.53
N LEU A 12 4.69 -6.84 14.73
CA LEU A 12 3.84 -7.73 15.53
C LEU A 12 3.77 -9.13 14.88
N PRO A 13 3.74 -10.20 15.70
CA PRO A 13 3.69 -11.56 15.21
C PRO A 13 2.37 -11.86 14.50
N TRP A 14 2.44 -12.33 13.26
CA TRP A 14 1.29 -12.66 12.43
C TRP A 14 1.57 -13.93 11.63
N ARG A 15 0.77 -15.00 11.80
CA ARG A 15 0.91 -16.29 11.08
C ARG A 15 2.34 -16.87 11.08
N GLY A 16 3.02 -16.84 12.23
CA GLY A 16 4.41 -17.32 12.34
C GLY A 16 5.47 -16.41 11.72
N LYS A 17 5.08 -15.25 11.21
CA LYS A 17 5.95 -14.20 10.67
C LYS A 17 5.58 -12.85 11.31
N THR A 18 5.68 -11.74 10.58
CA THR A 18 5.24 -10.42 11.04
C THR A 18 4.06 -9.90 10.23
N VAL A 19 3.39 -8.85 10.73
CA VAL A 19 2.37 -8.09 9.99
C VAL A 19 2.92 -7.59 8.66
N LEU A 20 4.15 -7.06 8.64
CA LEU A 20 4.78 -6.57 7.43
C LEU A 20 5.04 -7.69 6.40
N ASP A 21 5.42 -8.88 6.85
CA ASP A 21 5.57 -10.06 5.97
C ASP A 21 4.26 -10.37 5.24
N ALA A 22 3.12 -10.32 5.95
CA ALA A 22 1.81 -10.58 5.35
C ALA A 22 1.48 -9.56 4.26
N VAL A 23 1.71 -8.26 4.54
CA VAL A 23 1.46 -7.18 3.56
C VAL A 23 2.38 -7.30 2.34
N CYS A 24 3.69 -7.48 2.55
CA CYS A 24 4.65 -7.62 1.45
C CYS A 24 4.34 -8.85 0.58
N GLY A 25 3.98 -9.97 1.21
CA GLY A 25 3.57 -11.18 0.50
C GLY A 25 2.31 -10.99 -0.34
N ALA A 26 1.31 -10.28 0.19
CA ALA A 26 0.08 -9.95 -0.55
C ALA A 26 0.36 -9.05 -1.76
N LEU A 27 1.17 -8.00 -1.58
CA LEU A 27 1.54 -7.08 -2.65
C LEU A 27 2.34 -7.77 -3.75
N GLN A 28 3.35 -8.58 -3.39
CA GLN A 28 4.15 -9.34 -4.34
C GLN A 28 3.30 -10.38 -5.09
N GLY A 29 2.48 -11.14 -4.36
CA GLY A 29 1.64 -12.20 -4.93
C GLY A 29 0.54 -11.66 -5.85
N GLY A 30 -0.08 -10.54 -5.51
CA GLY A 30 -1.11 -9.91 -6.34
C GLY A 30 -0.57 -9.28 -7.62
N TRP A 31 0.71 -8.94 -7.65
CA TRP A 31 1.40 -8.47 -8.84
C TRP A 31 1.82 -9.62 -9.78
N GLY A 32 2.07 -10.80 -9.23
CA GLY A 32 2.69 -11.94 -9.90
C GLY A 32 1.91 -12.55 -11.06
N GLY A 33 1.87 -11.88 -12.20
CA GLY A 33 1.28 -12.43 -13.43
C GLY A 33 0.79 -11.40 -14.45
N GLN A 34 0.81 -10.12 -14.12
CA GLN A 34 0.28 -9.05 -15.00
C GLN A 34 1.33 -8.41 -15.91
N VAL A 35 2.58 -8.84 -15.84
CA VAL A 35 3.58 -8.39 -16.81
C VAL A 35 3.29 -9.12 -18.11
N ALA A 36 2.86 -8.38 -19.14
CA ALA A 36 2.82 -8.91 -20.50
C ALA A 36 4.16 -9.61 -20.76
N SER A 37 4.11 -10.85 -21.21
CA SER A 37 5.24 -11.79 -21.40
C SER A 37 6.39 -11.30 -22.29
N THR A 38 6.37 -10.03 -22.70
CA THR A 38 7.33 -9.40 -23.60
C THR A 38 8.36 -8.50 -22.91
N VAL A 39 8.18 -8.16 -21.61
CA VAL A 39 9.11 -7.28 -20.89
C VAL A 39 9.75 -8.07 -19.74
N SER A 40 10.98 -8.50 -19.94
CA SER A 40 11.81 -9.17 -18.90
C SER A 40 12.36 -8.18 -17.86
N CYS A 41 11.64 -7.08 -17.55
CA CYS A 41 12.09 -6.17 -16.51
C CYS A 41 11.36 -6.46 -15.20
N LYS A 42 12.14 -6.56 -14.13
CA LYS A 42 11.61 -6.63 -12.77
C LYS A 42 11.00 -5.27 -12.44
N LEU A 43 9.69 -5.24 -12.18
CA LEU A 43 9.04 -4.00 -11.77
C LEU A 43 9.53 -3.58 -10.37
N PRO A 44 9.73 -2.28 -10.15
CA PRO A 44 10.27 -1.80 -8.90
C PRO A 44 9.20 -1.85 -7.79
N PHE A 45 9.56 -2.47 -6.67
CA PHE A 45 8.84 -2.37 -5.41
C PHE A 45 9.67 -1.53 -4.44
N VAL A 46 9.06 -0.55 -3.81
CA VAL A 46 9.71 0.33 -2.84
C VAL A 46 8.96 0.29 -1.51
N ALA A 47 9.68 0.15 -0.43
CA ALA A 47 9.18 0.30 0.93
C ALA A 47 9.87 1.48 1.62
N VAL A 48 9.10 2.50 1.96
CA VAL A 48 9.61 3.63 2.73
C VAL A 48 9.37 3.39 4.20
N THR A 49 10.44 3.30 4.98
CA THR A 49 10.43 3.01 6.41
C THR A 49 10.88 4.23 7.23
N GLY A 50 10.52 4.26 8.50
CA GLY A 50 10.92 5.32 9.44
C GLY A 50 11.92 4.84 10.49
N ASP A 51 11.63 5.12 11.77
CA ASP A 51 12.53 4.92 12.92
C ASP A 51 13.09 3.49 13.06
N ASP A 52 12.32 2.45 12.71
CA ASP A 52 12.74 1.05 12.81
C ASP A 52 13.30 0.49 11.48
N HIS A 53 13.84 1.34 10.61
CA HIS A 53 14.37 0.96 9.29
C HIS A 53 15.22 -0.31 9.33
N GLU A 54 16.22 -0.38 10.22
CA GLU A 54 17.15 -1.50 10.35
C GLU A 54 16.47 -2.86 10.63
N LYS A 55 15.27 -2.84 11.28
CA LYS A 55 14.48 -4.05 11.55
C LYS A 55 13.53 -4.38 10.39
N LEU A 56 13.05 -3.37 9.68
CA LEU A 56 12.07 -3.53 8.60
C LEU A 56 12.73 -3.85 7.26
N GLU A 57 13.92 -3.30 7.00
CA GLU A 57 14.67 -3.49 5.75
C GLU A 57 14.89 -4.97 5.41
N PRO A 58 15.38 -5.85 6.32
CA PRO A 58 15.56 -7.26 6.00
C PRO A 58 14.26 -7.97 5.60
N ILE A 59 13.13 -7.55 6.20
CA ILE A 59 11.82 -8.11 5.88
C ILE A 59 11.43 -7.72 4.46
N VAL A 60 11.36 -6.43 4.15
CA VAL A 60 10.88 -5.96 2.84
C VAL A 60 11.79 -6.42 1.70
N THR A 61 13.10 -6.45 1.91
CA THR A 61 14.06 -6.91 0.90
C THR A 61 13.93 -8.41 0.59
N SER A 62 13.53 -9.22 1.57
CA SER A 62 13.24 -10.65 1.35
C SER A 62 12.08 -10.89 0.38
N TYR A 63 11.18 -9.92 0.23
CA TYR A 63 10.10 -9.91 -0.76
C TYR A 63 10.44 -9.14 -2.05
N GLY A 64 11.70 -8.71 -2.21
CA GLY A 64 12.18 -8.04 -3.41
C GLY A 64 11.85 -6.54 -3.47
N PHE A 65 11.48 -5.93 -2.35
CA PHE A 65 11.33 -4.48 -2.24
C PHE A 65 12.70 -3.82 -2.04
N GLU A 66 12.88 -2.64 -2.62
CA GLU A 66 13.96 -1.73 -2.26
C GLU A 66 13.54 -0.93 -1.03
N ALA A 67 14.38 -0.93 0.01
CA ALA A 67 14.08 -0.25 1.26
C ALA A 67 14.64 1.18 1.26
N PHE A 68 13.79 2.15 1.56
CA PHE A 68 14.17 3.55 1.71
C PHE A 68 13.88 4.02 3.12
N ARG A 69 14.83 4.73 3.73
CA ARG A 69 14.62 5.39 5.01
C ARG A 69 14.04 6.78 4.80
N ASN A 70 12.95 7.08 5.48
CA ASN A 70 12.49 8.44 5.72
C ASN A 70 13.14 8.93 7.02
N ASP A 71 14.03 9.90 6.94
CA ASP A 71 14.74 10.47 8.10
C ASP A 71 13.86 11.44 8.91
N HIS A 72 12.68 11.80 8.39
CA HIS A 72 11.72 12.71 8.99
C HIS A 72 10.31 12.10 9.09
N PRO A 73 10.15 10.92 9.75
CA PRO A 73 8.85 10.27 9.86
C PRO A 73 7.83 11.07 10.68
N GLU A 74 8.31 12.00 11.51
CA GLU A 74 7.47 12.93 12.30
C GLU A 74 6.69 13.93 11.43
N LEU A 75 7.12 14.17 10.18
CA LEU A 75 6.44 15.06 9.23
C LEU A 75 5.22 14.41 8.57
N GLY A 76 4.91 13.15 8.92
CA GLY A 76 3.72 12.44 8.51
C GLY A 76 3.91 11.51 7.31
N GLN A 77 2.86 10.72 7.03
CA GLN A 77 2.86 9.70 5.98
C GLN A 77 3.07 10.27 4.57
N GLY A 78 2.66 11.52 4.33
CA GLY A 78 2.80 12.18 3.03
C GLY A 78 4.25 12.24 2.56
N VAL A 79 5.20 12.51 3.46
CA VAL A 79 6.63 12.54 3.12
C VAL A 79 7.12 11.17 2.66
N SER A 80 6.67 10.10 3.31
CA SER A 80 7.02 8.73 2.89
C SER A 80 6.47 8.40 1.51
N ILE A 81 5.23 8.80 1.20
CA ILE A 81 4.64 8.64 -0.14
C ILE A 81 5.45 9.41 -1.16
N ALA A 82 5.76 10.69 -0.89
CA ALA A 82 6.52 11.54 -1.80
C ALA A 82 7.90 10.96 -2.12
N LEU A 83 8.63 10.47 -1.11
CA LEU A 83 9.92 9.81 -1.27
C LEU A 83 9.83 8.55 -2.14
N GLY A 84 8.86 7.67 -1.86
CA GLY A 84 8.66 6.44 -2.61
C GLY A 84 8.30 6.70 -4.08
N VAL A 85 7.38 7.63 -4.32
CA VAL A 85 6.96 8.00 -5.69
C VAL A 85 8.12 8.66 -6.45
N HIS A 86 8.86 9.60 -5.81
CA HIS A 86 10.02 10.24 -6.42
C HIS A 86 11.07 9.19 -6.86
N HIS A 87 11.37 8.23 -5.98
CA HIS A 87 12.31 7.16 -6.32
C HIS A 87 11.81 6.33 -7.51
N LEU A 88 10.57 5.84 -7.45
CA LEU A 88 9.99 5.00 -8.52
C LEU A 88 10.00 5.71 -9.88
N VAL A 89 9.58 6.97 -9.93
CA VAL A 89 9.53 7.75 -11.19
C VAL A 89 10.91 7.95 -11.79
N ASN A 90 11.96 8.10 -10.97
CA ASN A 90 13.32 8.37 -11.45
C ASN A 90 14.14 7.11 -11.74
N THR A 91 13.78 5.95 -11.19
CA THR A 91 14.58 4.72 -11.31
C THR A 91 13.91 3.60 -12.10
N ALA A 92 12.61 3.72 -12.38
CA ALA A 92 11.90 2.73 -13.18
C ALA A 92 12.54 2.60 -14.57
N PRO A 93 12.77 1.37 -15.05
CA PRO A 93 13.45 1.11 -16.34
C PRO A 93 12.58 1.49 -17.54
N ILE A 94 11.28 1.69 -17.33
CA ILE A 94 10.29 2.13 -18.33
C ILE A 94 9.35 3.16 -17.68
N PRO A 95 8.70 4.03 -18.48
CA PRO A 95 7.67 4.93 -17.96
C PRO A 95 6.58 4.15 -17.24
N LEU A 96 6.16 4.64 -16.07
CA LEU A 96 5.12 4.02 -15.27
C LEU A 96 3.74 4.59 -15.67
N ASP A 97 2.77 3.71 -15.89
CA ASP A 97 1.37 4.08 -16.14
C ASP A 97 0.62 4.39 -14.83
N GLY A 98 1.03 3.77 -13.73
CA GLY A 98 0.44 3.97 -12.42
C GLY A 98 1.36 3.50 -11.29
N ILE A 99 1.08 3.97 -10.07
CA ILE A 99 1.75 3.55 -8.83
C ILE A 99 0.69 3.10 -7.83
N LEU A 100 0.86 1.89 -7.30
CA LEU A 100 0.04 1.35 -6.23
C LEU A 100 0.66 1.71 -4.89
N CYS A 101 -0.06 2.48 -4.08
CA CYS A 101 0.33 2.89 -2.75
C CYS A 101 -0.39 2.04 -1.70
N SER A 102 0.35 1.46 -0.77
CA SER A 102 -0.18 0.66 0.34
C SER A 102 0.45 1.06 1.66
N VAL A 103 -0.17 0.63 2.76
CA VAL A 103 0.35 0.79 4.12
C VAL A 103 0.84 -0.57 4.65
N GLY A 104 1.78 -0.56 5.60
CA GLY A 104 2.43 -1.78 6.09
C GLY A 104 1.76 -2.40 7.33
N ASP A 105 0.49 -2.05 7.64
CA ASP A 105 -0.20 -2.41 8.88
C ASP A 105 -1.61 -3.00 8.67
N GLN A 106 -1.89 -3.47 7.45
CA GLN A 106 -3.13 -4.16 7.06
C GLN A 106 -2.87 -5.66 6.82
N PRO A 107 -2.78 -6.48 7.86
CA PRO A 107 -2.35 -7.88 7.75
C PRO A 107 -3.35 -8.80 7.04
N LEU A 108 -4.61 -8.37 6.89
CA LEU A 108 -5.65 -9.10 6.18
C LEU A 108 -5.66 -8.82 4.67
N LEU A 109 -4.81 -7.90 4.17
CA LEU A 109 -4.65 -7.67 2.74
C LEU A 109 -4.29 -8.99 2.03
N THR A 110 -4.98 -9.28 0.94
CA THR A 110 -4.74 -10.48 0.13
C THR A 110 -4.20 -10.15 -1.26
N SER A 111 -3.48 -11.09 -1.85
CA SER A 111 -3.03 -11.00 -3.24
C SER A 111 -4.20 -10.84 -4.23
N ALA A 112 -5.35 -11.44 -3.92
CA ALA A 112 -6.55 -11.31 -4.74
C ALA A 112 -7.03 -9.85 -4.82
N VAL A 113 -7.06 -9.13 -3.69
CA VAL A 113 -7.44 -7.71 -3.67
C VAL A 113 -6.45 -6.84 -4.44
N VAL A 114 -5.15 -7.07 -4.27
CA VAL A 114 -4.12 -6.34 -5.04
C VAL A 114 -4.33 -6.56 -6.55
N HIS A 115 -4.57 -7.81 -6.95
CA HIS A 115 -4.87 -8.17 -8.33
C HIS A 115 -6.12 -7.45 -8.86
N GLU A 116 -7.21 -7.42 -8.09
CA GLU A 116 -8.45 -6.74 -8.47
C GLU A 116 -8.25 -5.22 -8.64
N VAL A 117 -7.45 -4.57 -7.78
CA VAL A 117 -7.12 -3.15 -7.91
C VAL A 117 -6.37 -2.89 -9.22
N ILE A 118 -5.38 -3.73 -9.56
CA ILE A 118 -4.62 -3.63 -10.81
C ILE A 118 -5.53 -3.90 -12.01
N ARG A 119 -6.38 -4.92 -11.95
CA ARG A 119 -7.35 -5.25 -12.99
C ARG A 119 -8.32 -4.08 -13.25
N ALA A 120 -8.89 -3.52 -12.19
CA ALA A 120 -9.80 -2.37 -12.30
C ALA A 120 -9.12 -1.15 -12.92
N PHE A 121 -7.83 -0.92 -12.63
CA PHE A 121 -7.05 0.14 -13.26
C PHE A 121 -6.89 -0.11 -14.77
N ASN A 122 -6.51 -1.32 -15.17
CA ASN A 122 -6.31 -1.69 -16.56
C ASN A 122 -7.61 -1.59 -17.39
N GLU A 123 -8.75 -2.01 -16.81
CA GLU A 123 -10.06 -1.92 -17.45
C GLU A 123 -10.55 -0.48 -17.62
N ASN A 124 -10.10 0.43 -16.75
CA ASN A 124 -10.45 1.86 -16.78
C ASN A 124 -9.23 2.73 -17.08
N PHE A 125 -8.30 2.23 -17.87
CA PHE A 125 -7.00 2.87 -18.07
C PHE A 125 -7.12 4.28 -18.64
N HIS A 126 -6.66 5.22 -17.86
CA HIS A 126 -6.43 6.62 -18.23
C HIS A 126 -5.40 7.21 -17.26
N PRO A 127 -4.50 8.12 -17.69
CA PRO A 127 -3.49 8.71 -16.79
C PRO A 127 -4.05 9.36 -15.52
N LYS A 128 -5.31 9.80 -15.52
CA LYS A 128 -5.99 10.38 -14.36
C LYS A 128 -6.76 9.37 -13.50
N THR A 129 -6.87 8.10 -13.90
CA THR A 129 -7.60 7.09 -13.13
C THR A 129 -7.01 6.92 -11.75
N ILE A 130 -7.87 6.87 -10.73
CA ILE A 130 -7.54 6.51 -9.35
C ILE A 130 -8.44 5.35 -8.95
N VAL A 131 -7.88 4.20 -8.61
CA VAL A 131 -8.67 3.06 -8.10
C VAL A 131 -8.60 3.04 -6.59
N VAL A 132 -9.78 3.10 -5.95
CA VAL A 132 -9.91 3.10 -4.48
C VAL A 132 -10.79 1.92 -4.06
N PRO A 133 -10.24 0.93 -3.33
CA PRO A 133 -11.05 -0.14 -2.78
C PRO A 133 -11.96 0.37 -1.65
N HIS A 134 -13.15 -0.20 -1.59
CA HIS A 134 -14.16 0.04 -0.57
C HIS A 134 -14.54 -1.30 0.04
N TYR A 135 -14.35 -1.45 1.33
CA TYR A 135 -14.43 -2.72 2.06
C TYR A 135 -15.69 -2.86 2.90
N GLY A 136 -16.14 -4.11 3.03
CA GLY A 136 -17.20 -4.52 3.94
C GLY A 136 -18.57 -3.91 3.65
N ALA A 137 -19.53 -4.20 4.52
CA ALA A 137 -20.92 -3.74 4.38
C ALA A 137 -21.08 -2.22 4.46
N ASN A 138 -20.16 -1.53 5.15
CA ASN A 138 -20.16 -0.07 5.31
C ASN A 138 -19.41 0.66 4.21
N TYR A 139 -18.80 -0.06 3.27
CA TYR A 139 -18.10 0.49 2.10
C TYR A 139 -17.04 1.55 2.46
N HIS A 140 -16.30 1.36 3.55
CA HIS A 140 -15.25 2.29 3.91
C HIS A 140 -14.07 2.22 2.91
N SER A 141 -13.57 3.37 2.50
CA SER A 141 -12.42 3.44 1.59
C SER A 141 -11.13 3.06 2.31
N GLY A 142 -10.26 2.30 1.64
CA GLY A 142 -9.00 1.84 2.24
C GLY A 142 -7.87 1.69 1.22
N ASN A 143 -6.81 1.01 1.63
CA ASN A 143 -5.65 0.69 0.81
C ASN A 143 -5.74 -0.77 0.28
N PRO A 144 -4.97 -1.11 -0.76
CA PRO A 144 -4.06 -0.24 -1.52
C PRO A 144 -4.80 0.66 -2.52
N VAL A 145 -4.29 1.87 -2.76
CA VAL A 145 -4.83 2.80 -3.76
C VAL A 145 -3.88 2.86 -4.96
N LEU A 146 -4.40 2.73 -6.17
CA LEU A 146 -3.63 2.87 -7.39
C LEU A 146 -3.90 4.24 -8.04
N PHE A 147 -2.84 5.01 -8.27
CA PHE A 147 -2.87 6.32 -8.90
C PHE A 147 -2.24 6.24 -10.30
N GLY A 148 -2.94 6.74 -11.32
CA GLY A 148 -2.41 6.88 -12.65
C GLY A 148 -1.33 7.97 -12.75
N SER A 149 -0.55 7.95 -13.83
CA SER A 149 0.67 8.75 -14.01
C SER A 149 0.46 10.27 -13.90
N HIS A 150 -0.73 10.77 -14.21
CA HIS A 150 -1.05 12.20 -14.04
C HIS A 150 -0.86 12.70 -12.61
N TRP A 151 -0.99 11.82 -11.60
CA TRP A 151 -0.94 12.20 -10.19
C TRP A 151 0.45 12.14 -9.56
N PHE A 152 1.46 11.70 -10.30
CA PHE A 152 2.81 11.53 -9.74
C PHE A 152 3.41 12.81 -9.19
N ASP A 153 3.28 13.94 -9.92
CA ASP A 153 3.78 15.23 -9.45
C ASP A 153 3.05 15.72 -8.19
N TYR A 154 1.74 15.45 -8.10
CA TYR A 154 0.96 15.77 -6.91
C TYR A 154 1.40 14.89 -5.72
N LEU A 155 1.58 13.58 -5.94
CA LEU A 155 2.04 12.64 -4.91
C LEU A 155 3.43 13.00 -4.37
N GLN A 156 4.33 13.47 -5.23
CA GLN A 156 5.67 13.93 -4.83
C GLN A 156 5.66 15.20 -3.98
N GLN A 157 4.57 15.96 -3.97
CA GLN A 157 4.42 17.20 -3.23
C GLN A 157 3.56 17.06 -1.95
N ILE A 158 3.04 15.85 -1.67
CA ILE A 158 2.22 15.59 -0.49
C ILE A 158 3.05 15.79 0.79
N GLN A 159 2.44 16.45 1.78
CA GLN A 159 2.98 16.67 3.12
C GLN A 159 1.96 16.29 4.20
N GLY A 160 2.43 16.11 5.42
CA GLY A 160 1.59 15.79 6.58
C GLY A 160 0.98 14.39 6.53
N ASP A 161 -0.09 14.19 7.32
CA ASP A 161 -0.68 12.86 7.55
C ASP A 161 -1.84 12.50 6.61
N GLN A 162 -2.26 13.39 5.73
CA GLN A 162 -3.43 13.15 4.89
C GLN A 162 -3.18 12.18 3.72
N GLY A 163 -1.92 11.93 3.39
CA GLY A 163 -1.53 11.03 2.31
C GLY A 163 -2.23 11.35 0.99
N GLY A 164 -2.58 10.34 0.21
CA GLY A 164 -3.30 10.49 -1.07
C GLY A 164 -4.75 10.97 -0.96
N LYS A 165 -5.32 11.10 0.25
CA LYS A 165 -6.72 11.51 0.46
C LYS A 165 -7.00 12.92 -0.08
N THR A 166 -6.03 13.83 -0.03
CA THR A 166 -6.16 15.18 -0.60
C THR A 166 -6.43 15.15 -2.08
N ILE A 167 -5.79 14.26 -2.83
CA ILE A 167 -6.02 14.06 -4.27
C ILE A 167 -7.38 13.41 -4.48
N ILE A 168 -7.68 12.31 -3.77
CA ILE A 168 -8.91 11.51 -3.93
C ILE A 168 -10.16 12.37 -3.68
N HIS A 169 -10.15 13.25 -2.68
CA HIS A 169 -11.30 14.08 -2.33
C HIS A 169 -11.28 15.48 -2.98
N GLY A 170 -10.15 15.87 -3.54
CA GLY A 170 -9.94 17.12 -4.28
C GLY A 170 -10.05 16.94 -5.80
N ASP A 171 -9.00 17.32 -6.52
CA ASP A 171 -8.94 17.35 -7.98
C ASP A 171 -9.11 15.98 -8.63
N GLY A 172 -8.74 14.92 -7.92
CA GLY A 172 -8.89 13.54 -8.38
C GLY A 172 -10.30 12.96 -8.27
N LYS A 173 -11.21 13.61 -7.53
CA LYS A 173 -12.53 13.05 -7.19
C LYS A 173 -13.34 12.58 -8.41
N ALA A 174 -13.29 13.29 -9.52
CA ALA A 174 -14.01 12.94 -10.75
C ALA A 174 -13.38 11.74 -11.50
N HIS A 175 -12.19 11.29 -11.10
CA HIS A 175 -11.42 10.23 -11.73
C HIS A 175 -11.33 8.97 -10.86
N VAL A 176 -12.06 8.92 -9.75
CA VAL A 176 -12.06 7.79 -8.83
C VAL A 176 -12.94 6.67 -9.37
N VAL A 177 -12.33 5.51 -9.57
CA VAL A 177 -12.99 4.22 -9.79
C VAL A 177 -13.10 3.53 -8.43
N LYS A 178 -14.33 3.35 -7.95
CA LYS A 178 -14.61 2.64 -6.70
C LYS A 178 -14.64 1.14 -6.96
N LEU A 179 -13.77 0.41 -6.29
CA LEU A 179 -13.73 -1.05 -6.33
C LEU A 179 -14.38 -1.61 -5.06
N TRP A 180 -15.51 -2.28 -5.23
CA TRP A 180 -16.28 -2.85 -4.11
C TRP A 180 -15.73 -4.23 -3.74
N ILE A 181 -15.27 -4.37 -2.49
CA ILE A 181 -14.76 -5.62 -1.91
C ILE A 181 -15.72 -6.01 -0.78
N SER A 182 -16.34 -7.19 -0.92
CA SER A 182 -17.31 -7.70 0.07
C SER A 182 -16.70 -7.95 1.44
N ASP A 183 -15.43 -8.37 1.44
CA ASP A 183 -14.71 -8.74 2.66
C ASP A 183 -14.21 -7.49 3.39
N ASP A 184 -14.38 -7.49 4.69
CA ASP A 184 -13.93 -6.40 5.57
C ASP A 184 -12.47 -6.61 5.98
N ILE A 185 -11.57 -6.57 5.00
CA ILE A 185 -10.14 -6.85 5.16
C ILE A 185 -9.25 -5.61 5.12
N GLY A 186 -9.87 -4.44 5.02
CA GLY A 186 -9.18 -3.15 4.94
C GLY A 186 -8.82 -2.53 6.28
N ASP A 187 -8.99 -3.25 7.39
CA ASP A 187 -8.74 -2.73 8.74
C ASP A 187 -7.24 -2.59 9.04
N ASP A 188 -6.87 -1.41 9.56
CA ASP A 188 -5.53 -1.12 10.08
C ASP A 188 -5.41 -1.58 11.54
N ILE A 189 -4.18 -1.87 11.96
CA ILE A 189 -3.86 -2.09 13.38
C ILE A 189 -3.50 -0.73 13.98
N ASP A 190 -4.40 -0.11 14.75
CA ASP A 190 -4.14 1.15 15.44
C ASP A 190 -3.98 0.99 16.96
N THR A 191 -4.62 -0.01 17.52
CA THR A 191 -4.61 -0.30 18.95
C THR A 191 -4.33 -1.79 19.22
N PRO A 192 -3.92 -2.18 20.46
CA PRO A 192 -3.83 -3.59 20.84
C PRO A 192 -5.14 -4.36 20.64
N ASP A 193 -6.29 -3.72 20.89
CA ASP A 193 -7.61 -4.33 20.72
C ASP A 193 -7.90 -4.62 19.24
N ASP A 194 -7.47 -3.74 18.30
CA ASP A 194 -7.57 -3.99 16.87
C ASP A 194 -6.77 -5.23 16.49
N PHE A 195 -5.55 -5.36 17.01
CA PHE A 195 -4.70 -6.50 16.72
C PHE A 195 -5.33 -7.83 17.18
N GLU A 196 -5.84 -7.89 18.42
CA GLU A 196 -6.50 -9.10 18.91
C GLU A 196 -7.80 -9.40 18.15
N ARG A 197 -8.60 -8.39 17.80
CA ARG A 197 -9.79 -8.53 16.96
C ARG A 197 -9.45 -9.13 15.59
N LEU A 198 -8.41 -8.64 14.92
CA LEU A 198 -7.99 -9.13 13.62
C LEU A 198 -7.48 -10.57 13.68
N LYS A 199 -6.78 -10.95 14.75
CA LYS A 199 -6.35 -12.34 14.98
C LYS A 199 -7.54 -13.30 15.15
N HIS A 200 -8.59 -12.87 15.86
CA HIS A 200 -9.80 -13.68 16.01
C HIS A 200 -10.51 -13.89 14.68
N ARG A 201 -10.72 -12.84 13.90
CA ARG A 201 -11.34 -12.92 12.55
C ARG A 201 -10.58 -13.87 11.63
N GLU A 202 -9.26 -13.88 11.71
CA GLU A 202 -8.43 -14.81 10.95
C GLU A 202 -8.65 -16.27 11.35
N SER A 203 -8.79 -16.53 12.66
CA SER A 203 -8.98 -17.90 13.18
C SER A 203 -10.34 -18.49 12.79
N GLU A 204 -11.35 -17.66 12.53
CA GLU A 204 -12.68 -18.06 12.09
C GLU A 204 -12.76 -18.32 10.58
N ALA A 205 -11.78 -17.85 9.80
CA ALA A 205 -11.72 -18.00 8.33
C ALA A 205 -10.92 -19.22 7.86
N LEU A 206 -10.32 -19.98 8.79
CA LEU A 206 -9.55 -21.21 8.57
C LEU A 206 -10.36 -22.45 8.94
#